data_6122f348180a5730dab6613dcef43e81
#
_entry.id   6122f348180a5730dab6613dcef43e81
#
_cell.length_a   1.000
_cell.length_b   1.000
_cell.length_c   1.000
_cell.angle_alpha   90.00
_cell.angle_beta   90.00
_cell.angle_gamma   90.00
#
_symmetry.space_group_name_H-M   'P 1'
#
loop_
_entity.id
_entity.type
_entity.pdbx_description
1 polymer ?
#
loop_
_entity_poly.entity_id
_entity_poly.type
_entity_poly.pdbx_seq_one_letter_code
_entity_poly.pdbx_strand_id
1 'polypeptide(L)'
;MTNKANANQGKEVYKQLRTQSWETLWTAEVPLFDAGTPAYRLARVGLVRAMGVVALQQATQAQRALTKQWLMALLHDPEEKVRRYAMAALPKLGGNEESERALLELLDNERDQREMTHLSRTLDKVGGAATLEKLKDLDDPEGRRQQTEQKVKAKLARSTQPSTLRLDAKVSQVAGLRIHLRTRRGLEAFVRDELLQHPTLNDRFKLLKVSAGCVAITATASFSVGDLYQLRTFGSIHFVLGVVPTSKDIDVAALAKLIASPLTQRICSKLTDGQPRYRLKFMRAKVPYGTAQAVINQAFAQCPDLLNDPRQAPWAIDVYPEKIGSSVELRPRVSPDPRFVYRADDVPASTHPPLAAAMAQLAGQTDNEVVWDPFCGSGLELIERSLLGGVQAIIASDIAPKAVEIARLNLEKAGVTNASVSTHACDFREHQNIEDLPAGGVSLMITNPPLGRRVRVAD
;
A
#
# COMPACT_ATOMS: atom_id res chain seq x y z
N MET A 1 -36.64 9.94 24.24
CA MET A 1 -36.52 10.95 23.16
C MET A 1 -35.39 11.97 23.39
N THR A 2 -34.95 12.22 24.60
CA THR A 2 -33.91 13.20 25.00
C THR A 2 -32.50 12.90 24.43
N ASN A 3 -32.09 11.65 24.26
CA ASN A 3 -30.75 11.31 23.83
C ASN A 3 -30.46 11.58 22.32
N LYS A 4 -31.46 11.50 21.43
CA LYS A 4 -31.32 11.81 20.01
C LYS A 4 -31.26 13.32 19.76
N ALA A 5 -32.00 14.12 20.48
CA ALA A 5 -32.00 15.58 20.38
C ALA A 5 -30.65 16.16 20.82
N ASN A 6 -30.08 15.70 21.94
CA ASN A 6 -28.77 16.12 22.43
C ASN A 6 -27.60 15.68 21.53
N ALA A 7 -27.75 14.59 20.77
CA ALA A 7 -26.74 14.14 19.83
C ALA A 7 -26.71 15.00 18.55
N ASN A 8 -27.87 15.49 18.08
CA ASN A 8 -27.96 16.39 16.95
C ASN A 8 -27.44 17.80 17.30
N GLN A 9 -27.74 18.30 18.47
CA GLN A 9 -27.28 19.60 18.93
C GLN A 9 -25.73 19.68 18.98
N GLY A 10 -25.07 18.67 19.54
CA GLY A 10 -23.60 18.62 19.56
C GLY A 10 -22.93 18.55 18.18
N LYS A 11 -23.62 17.98 17.19
CA LYS A 11 -23.14 17.97 15.79
C LYS A 11 -23.25 19.34 15.13
N GLU A 12 -24.33 20.06 15.34
CA GLU A 12 -24.52 21.41 14.79
C GLU A 12 -23.54 22.40 15.43
N VAL A 13 -23.35 22.35 16.74
CA VAL A 13 -22.32 23.12 17.44
C VAL A 13 -20.94 22.85 16.85
N TYR A 14 -20.57 21.59 16.64
CA TYR A 14 -19.29 21.25 16.02
C TYR A 14 -19.15 21.83 14.59
N LYS A 15 -20.19 21.75 13.76
CA LYS A 15 -20.15 22.28 12.39
C LYS A 15 -19.94 23.79 12.37
N GLN A 16 -20.61 24.49 13.26
CA GLN A 16 -20.52 25.93 13.41
C GLN A 16 -19.13 26.37 13.89
N LEU A 17 -18.63 25.74 14.98
CA LEU A 17 -17.39 26.15 15.62
C LEU A 17 -16.14 25.80 14.82
N ARG A 18 -16.14 24.71 14.06
CA ARG A 18 -14.97 24.30 13.24
C ARG A 18 -14.60 25.27 12.12
N THR A 19 -15.45 26.23 11.80
CA THR A 19 -15.20 27.26 10.78
C THR A 19 -14.63 28.55 11.34
N GLN A 20 -14.54 28.65 12.66
CA GLN A 20 -13.99 29.81 13.36
C GLN A 20 -12.47 29.70 13.48
N SER A 21 -11.80 30.83 13.81
CA SER A 21 -10.36 30.85 14.06
C SER A 21 -10.02 30.23 15.42
N TRP A 22 -8.77 29.78 15.59
CA TRP A 22 -8.31 29.25 16.86
C TRP A 22 -8.41 30.31 17.97
N GLU A 23 -8.03 31.55 17.66
CA GLU A 23 -8.08 32.69 18.59
C GLU A 23 -9.49 32.94 19.10
N THR A 24 -10.48 32.97 18.20
CA THR A 24 -11.88 33.18 18.55
C THR A 24 -12.37 32.06 19.49
N LEU A 25 -12.09 30.82 19.14
CA LEU A 25 -12.50 29.69 19.98
C LEU A 25 -11.80 29.72 21.34
N TRP A 26 -10.51 30.02 21.37
CA TRP A 26 -9.72 30.01 22.59
C TRP A 26 -10.10 31.12 23.56
N THR A 27 -10.34 32.32 23.06
CA THR A 27 -10.59 33.51 23.88
C THR A 27 -12.07 33.68 24.28
N ALA A 28 -12.99 33.25 23.42
CA ALA A 28 -14.43 33.44 23.67
C ALA A 28 -15.15 32.14 24.10
N GLU A 29 -14.93 31.02 23.41
CA GLU A 29 -15.74 29.83 23.64
C GLU A 29 -15.18 28.93 24.74
N VAL A 30 -13.85 28.75 24.85
CA VAL A 30 -13.22 27.90 25.87
C VAL A 30 -13.51 28.41 27.29
N PRO A 31 -13.36 29.71 27.64
CA PRO A 31 -13.67 30.20 28.96
C PRO A 31 -15.15 30.01 29.35
N LEU A 32 -16.07 30.21 28.39
CA LEU A 32 -17.52 30.00 28.64
C LEU A 32 -17.82 28.50 28.84
N PHE A 33 -17.13 27.63 28.13
CA PHE A 33 -17.28 26.19 28.30
C PHE A 33 -16.79 25.74 29.69
N ASP A 34 -15.61 26.21 30.10
CA ASP A 34 -14.98 25.82 31.36
C ASP A 34 -15.74 26.33 32.58
N ALA A 35 -16.29 27.56 32.52
CA ALA A 35 -17.11 28.14 33.57
C ALA A 35 -18.58 27.64 33.54
N GLY A 36 -18.98 26.91 32.50
CA GLY A 36 -20.37 26.51 32.27
C GLY A 36 -20.88 25.41 33.21
N THR A 37 -22.18 25.40 33.43
CA THR A 37 -22.85 24.30 34.15
C THR A 37 -22.72 22.98 33.41
N PRO A 38 -22.87 21.80 34.05
CA PRO A 38 -22.85 20.51 33.35
C PRO A 38 -23.79 20.45 32.17
N ALA A 39 -24.98 20.96 32.27
CA ALA A 39 -25.97 21.01 31.18
C ALA A 39 -25.49 21.86 30.00
N TYR A 40 -24.91 23.02 30.25
CA TYR A 40 -24.32 23.88 29.22
C TYR A 40 -23.14 23.20 28.51
N ARG A 41 -22.23 22.59 29.27
CA ARG A 41 -21.05 21.90 28.72
C ARG A 41 -21.44 20.69 27.87
N LEU A 42 -22.46 19.92 28.29
CA LEU A 42 -23.00 18.80 27.49
C LEU A 42 -23.64 19.28 26.18
N ALA A 43 -24.36 20.42 26.19
CA ALA A 43 -24.93 21.03 24.99
C ALA A 43 -23.84 21.53 24.01
N ARG A 44 -22.75 22.09 24.58
CA ARG A 44 -21.61 22.67 23.81
C ARG A 44 -20.44 21.70 23.60
N VAL A 45 -20.55 20.43 23.94
CA VAL A 45 -19.45 19.43 23.87
C VAL A 45 -18.82 19.32 22.46
N GLY A 46 -19.53 19.79 21.44
CA GLY A 46 -18.98 19.92 20.07
C GLY A 46 -17.74 20.82 19.97
N LEU A 47 -17.57 21.78 20.92
CA LEU A 47 -16.38 22.62 21.04
C LEU A 47 -15.11 21.80 21.22
N VAL A 48 -15.12 20.82 22.12
CA VAL A 48 -13.95 19.97 22.41
C VAL A 48 -13.42 19.30 21.13
N ARG A 49 -14.33 18.83 20.28
CA ARG A 49 -13.96 18.25 18.98
C ARG A 49 -13.52 19.31 17.98
N ALA A 50 -14.15 20.47 17.95
CA ALA A 50 -13.80 21.57 17.06
C ALA A 50 -12.39 22.09 17.36
N MET A 51 -12.05 22.30 18.65
CA MET A 51 -10.72 22.72 19.08
C MET A 51 -9.61 21.77 18.58
N GLY A 52 -9.79 20.46 18.68
CA GLY A 52 -8.81 19.51 18.16
C GLY A 52 -8.63 19.56 16.63
N VAL A 53 -9.66 19.97 15.86
CA VAL A 53 -9.56 20.12 14.39
C VAL A 53 -8.95 21.46 14.02
N VAL A 54 -9.44 22.54 14.61
CA VAL A 54 -8.99 23.91 14.32
C VAL A 54 -7.54 24.09 14.74
N ALA A 55 -7.14 23.59 15.91
CA ALA A 55 -5.75 23.62 16.34
C ALA A 55 -4.81 22.85 15.40
N LEU A 56 -5.24 21.71 14.87
CA LEU A 56 -4.45 20.97 13.87
C LEU A 56 -4.23 21.80 12.59
N GLN A 57 -5.26 22.50 12.12
CA GLN A 57 -5.29 23.16 10.81
C GLN A 57 -4.67 24.57 10.82
N GLN A 58 -4.88 25.33 11.89
CA GLN A 58 -4.63 26.78 11.90
C GLN A 58 -3.66 27.22 13.00
N ALA A 59 -3.50 26.44 14.12
CA ALA A 59 -2.78 26.91 15.27
C ALA A 59 -1.24 26.79 15.12
N THR A 60 -0.52 27.72 15.73
CA THR A 60 0.94 27.66 15.93
C THR A 60 1.31 26.51 16.86
N GLN A 61 2.60 26.19 16.96
CA GLN A 61 3.07 25.13 17.85
C GLN A 61 2.73 25.42 19.33
N ALA A 62 2.89 26.66 19.78
CA ALA A 62 2.51 27.08 21.14
C ALA A 62 1.02 26.94 21.41
N GLN A 63 0.18 27.39 20.47
CA GLN A 63 -1.28 27.27 20.56
C GLN A 63 -1.75 25.80 20.56
N ARG A 64 -1.09 24.93 19.79
CA ARG A 64 -1.35 23.47 19.83
C ARG A 64 -0.99 22.88 21.19
N ALA A 65 0.09 23.32 21.81
CA ALA A 65 0.49 22.88 23.14
C ALA A 65 -0.57 23.27 24.19
N LEU A 66 -1.04 24.53 24.19
CA LEU A 66 -2.12 25.00 25.05
C LEU A 66 -3.41 24.19 24.87
N THR A 67 -3.80 23.97 23.59
CA THR A 67 -5.00 23.15 23.30
C THR A 67 -4.84 21.73 23.81
N LYS A 68 -3.65 21.16 23.70
CA LYS A 68 -3.36 19.80 24.18
C LYS A 68 -3.45 19.72 25.70
N GLN A 69 -2.90 20.69 26.43
CA GLN A 69 -3.02 20.77 27.89
C GLN A 69 -4.49 20.88 28.33
N TRP A 70 -5.26 21.73 27.69
CA TRP A 70 -6.69 21.85 27.95
C TRP A 70 -7.44 20.53 27.69
N LEU A 71 -7.18 19.84 26.59
CA LEU A 71 -7.78 18.53 26.31
C LEU A 71 -7.36 17.46 27.33
N MET A 72 -6.12 17.50 27.83
CA MET A 72 -5.68 16.59 28.88
C MET A 72 -6.39 16.87 30.21
N ALA A 73 -6.61 18.13 30.58
CA ALA A 73 -7.41 18.47 31.75
C ALA A 73 -8.86 17.94 31.64
N LEU A 74 -9.46 18.01 30.46
CA LEU A 74 -10.79 17.45 30.19
C LEU A 74 -10.88 15.91 30.24
N LEU A 75 -9.76 15.19 30.30
CA LEU A 75 -9.78 13.74 30.56
C LEU A 75 -10.27 13.40 31.97
N HIS A 76 -10.21 14.34 32.91
CA HIS A 76 -10.69 14.20 34.29
C HIS A 76 -12.03 14.89 34.54
N ASP A 77 -12.70 15.31 33.46
CA ASP A 77 -14.02 15.96 33.57
C ASP A 77 -15.06 15.04 34.22
N PRO A 78 -15.95 15.56 35.10
CA PRO A 78 -17.01 14.75 35.70
C PRO A 78 -17.94 14.14 34.64
N GLU A 79 -18.16 14.82 33.53
CA GLU A 79 -19.04 14.37 32.44
C GLU A 79 -18.39 13.40 31.49
N GLU A 80 -18.80 12.13 31.46
CA GLU A 80 -18.29 11.06 30.58
C GLU A 80 -18.22 11.49 29.10
N LYS A 81 -19.25 12.18 28.64
CA LYS A 81 -19.32 12.64 27.24
C LYS A 81 -18.21 13.64 26.91
N VAL A 82 -17.84 14.52 27.84
CA VAL A 82 -16.73 15.48 27.68
C VAL A 82 -15.41 14.73 27.62
N ARG A 83 -15.15 13.79 28.54
CA ARG A 83 -13.94 12.97 28.52
C ARG A 83 -13.76 12.22 27.20
N ARG A 84 -14.83 11.57 26.69
CA ARG A 84 -14.77 10.86 25.40
C ARG A 84 -14.47 11.78 24.21
N TYR A 85 -14.98 13.02 24.22
CA TYR A 85 -14.68 13.98 23.18
C TYR A 85 -13.25 14.48 23.27
N ALA A 86 -12.70 14.67 24.47
CA ALA A 86 -11.30 14.98 24.70
C ALA A 86 -10.38 13.84 24.22
N MET A 87 -10.65 12.59 24.57
CA MET A 87 -9.96 11.41 24.06
C MET A 87 -9.95 11.35 22.53
N ALA A 88 -11.07 11.67 21.90
CA ALA A 88 -11.17 11.64 20.42
C ALA A 88 -10.45 12.81 19.75
N ALA A 89 -10.27 13.95 20.42
CA ALA A 89 -9.60 15.15 19.91
C ALA A 89 -8.07 15.08 20.08
N LEU A 90 -7.59 14.56 21.21
CA LEU A 90 -6.19 14.53 21.61
C LEU A 90 -5.24 13.94 20.55
N PRO A 91 -5.53 12.81 19.89
CA PRO A 91 -4.63 12.23 18.87
C PRO A 91 -4.39 13.11 17.65
N LYS A 92 -5.23 14.11 17.39
CA LYS A 92 -5.06 15.03 16.25
C LYS A 92 -3.89 15.98 16.45
N LEU A 93 -3.56 16.28 17.70
CA LEU A 93 -2.47 17.16 18.09
C LEU A 93 -1.15 16.40 18.29
N GLY A 94 -1.13 15.11 18.01
CA GLY A 94 0.02 14.24 18.20
C GLY A 94 0.16 13.73 19.65
N GLY A 95 0.66 12.47 19.78
CA GLY A 95 0.98 11.87 21.08
C GLY A 95 2.38 12.26 21.55
N ASN A 96 2.54 12.39 22.87
CA ASN A 96 3.81 12.45 23.58
C ASN A 96 3.69 11.66 24.88
N GLU A 97 4.79 11.48 25.60
CA GLU A 97 4.83 10.72 26.86
C GLU A 97 3.83 11.24 27.91
N GLU A 98 3.66 12.58 27.99
CA GLU A 98 2.71 13.20 28.92
C GLU A 98 1.26 12.81 28.62
N SER A 99 0.85 12.91 27.34
CA SER A 99 -0.52 12.50 26.93
C SER A 99 -0.73 11.00 27.01
N GLU A 100 0.31 10.20 26.81
CA GLU A 100 0.25 8.75 27.03
C GLU A 100 0.02 8.46 28.52
N ARG A 101 0.81 9.08 29.41
CA ARG A 101 0.65 8.90 30.87
C ARG A 101 -0.74 9.28 31.36
N ALA A 102 -1.24 10.46 30.96
CA ALA A 102 -2.58 10.92 31.33
C ALA A 102 -3.69 9.94 30.88
N LEU A 103 -3.51 9.29 29.72
CA LEU A 103 -4.46 8.26 29.26
C LEU A 103 -4.31 6.94 30.01
N LEU A 104 -3.09 6.56 30.40
CA LEU A 104 -2.83 5.33 31.15
C LEU A 104 -3.38 5.40 32.58
N GLU A 105 -3.33 6.58 33.22
CA GLU A 105 -3.95 6.82 34.53
C GLU A 105 -5.47 6.56 34.50
N LEU A 106 -6.10 6.74 33.35
CA LEU A 106 -7.52 6.45 33.18
C LEU A 106 -7.84 4.95 33.14
N LEU A 107 -6.88 4.07 32.84
CA LEU A 107 -7.06 2.62 32.83
C LEU A 107 -7.22 2.03 34.25
N ASP A 108 -6.71 2.71 35.25
CA ASP A 108 -6.72 2.23 36.66
C ASP A 108 -8.06 2.46 37.34
N ASN A 109 -8.98 3.17 36.74
CA ASN A 109 -10.29 3.49 37.31
C ASN A 109 -11.39 2.68 36.59
N GLU A 110 -12.36 2.19 37.35
CA GLU A 110 -13.57 1.57 36.78
C GLU A 110 -14.30 2.59 35.90
N ARG A 111 -14.55 2.19 34.64
CA ARG A 111 -15.21 3.03 33.67
C ARG A 111 -16.23 2.25 32.87
N ASP A 112 -17.23 2.98 32.37
CA ASP A 112 -18.20 2.42 31.44
C ASP A 112 -17.51 1.90 30.15
N GLN A 113 -18.07 0.85 29.59
CA GLN A 113 -17.59 0.16 28.41
C GLN A 113 -17.43 1.05 27.17
N ARG A 114 -18.26 2.11 27.05
CA ARG A 114 -18.14 3.09 25.97
C ARG A 114 -16.88 3.94 26.14
N GLU A 115 -16.60 4.36 27.36
CA GLU A 115 -15.42 5.15 27.68
C GLU A 115 -14.15 4.33 27.44
N MET A 116 -14.13 3.07 27.91
CA MET A 116 -13.03 2.14 27.66
C MET A 116 -12.77 1.90 26.17
N THR A 117 -13.84 1.84 25.36
CA THR A 117 -13.71 1.74 23.89
C THR A 117 -13.03 2.98 23.30
N HIS A 118 -13.36 4.19 23.79
CA HIS A 118 -12.73 5.42 23.33
C HIS A 118 -11.29 5.54 23.81
N LEU A 119 -11.00 5.14 25.03
CA LEU A 119 -9.67 5.11 25.62
C LEU A 119 -8.73 4.19 24.81
N SER A 120 -9.14 2.95 24.55
CA SER A 120 -8.38 2.01 23.73
C SER A 120 -8.11 2.56 22.32
N ARG A 121 -9.13 3.12 21.66
CA ARG A 121 -8.97 3.77 20.33
C ARG A 121 -8.04 4.98 20.35
N THR A 122 -7.93 5.65 21.49
CA THR A 122 -7.01 6.79 21.67
C THR A 122 -5.59 6.29 21.87
N LEU A 123 -5.41 5.29 22.73
CA LEU A 123 -4.12 4.60 22.94
C LEU A 123 -3.59 3.95 21.67
N ASP A 124 -4.45 3.40 20.79
CA ASP A 124 -4.07 2.91 19.45
C ASP A 124 -3.27 3.95 18.65
N LYS A 125 -3.50 5.24 18.89
CA LYS A 125 -2.91 6.36 18.13
C LYS A 125 -1.79 7.07 18.89
N VAL A 126 -1.98 7.23 20.20
CA VAL A 126 -1.07 8.00 21.06
C VAL A 126 -0.06 7.09 21.75
N GLY A 127 -0.46 5.90 22.16
CA GLY A 127 0.31 4.96 22.98
C GLY A 127 1.72 4.68 22.45
N GLY A 128 2.62 4.40 23.36
CA GLY A 128 4.03 4.10 23.16
C GLY A 128 4.48 2.90 24.00
N ALA A 129 5.73 2.91 24.47
CA ALA A 129 6.32 1.83 25.24
C ALA A 129 5.62 1.63 26.60
N ALA A 130 5.24 2.72 27.28
CA ALA A 130 4.52 2.67 28.56
C ALA A 130 3.14 2.00 28.41
N THR A 131 2.43 2.26 27.29
CA THR A 131 1.17 1.57 26.98
C THR A 131 1.39 0.07 26.84
N LEU A 132 2.44 -0.37 26.15
CA LEU A 132 2.72 -1.82 25.97
C LEU A 132 3.01 -2.50 27.31
N GLU A 133 3.71 -1.84 28.21
CA GLU A 133 3.99 -2.38 29.54
C GLU A 133 2.72 -2.51 30.36
N LYS A 134 1.91 -1.46 30.44
CA LYS A 134 0.64 -1.45 31.19
C LYS A 134 -0.34 -2.48 30.66
N LEU A 135 -0.39 -2.70 29.34
CA LEU A 135 -1.30 -3.67 28.76
C LEU A 135 -1.00 -5.13 29.15
N LYS A 136 0.22 -5.46 29.60
CA LYS A 136 0.56 -6.83 30.02
C LYS A 136 -0.26 -7.30 31.21
N ASP A 137 -0.58 -6.38 32.13
CA ASP A 137 -1.22 -6.64 33.40
C ASP A 137 -2.76 -6.57 33.36
N LEU A 138 -3.33 -6.28 32.17
CA LEU A 138 -4.77 -6.14 32.00
C LEU A 138 -5.42 -7.40 31.44
N ASP A 139 -6.59 -7.77 31.95
CA ASP A 139 -7.45 -8.80 31.37
C ASP A 139 -8.01 -8.36 30.01
N ASP A 140 -8.22 -9.29 29.10
CA ASP A 140 -8.70 -9.01 27.73
C ASP A 140 -9.88 -9.89 27.31
N PRO A 141 -11.03 -9.83 27.99
CA PRO A 141 -12.17 -10.68 27.68
C PRO A 141 -12.78 -10.42 26.29
N GLU A 142 -12.51 -9.25 25.69
CA GLU A 142 -13.05 -8.85 24.39
C GLU A 142 -11.98 -8.73 23.27
N GLY A 143 -10.72 -9.11 23.51
CA GLY A 143 -9.62 -8.99 22.55
C GLY A 143 -9.20 -7.55 22.20
N ARG A 144 -9.63 -6.56 22.98
CA ARG A 144 -9.32 -5.14 22.72
C ARG A 144 -7.91 -4.78 23.11
N ARG A 145 -7.43 -5.33 24.23
CA ARG A 145 -6.04 -5.18 24.68
C ARG A 145 -5.09 -5.62 23.60
N GLN A 146 -5.30 -6.82 23.07
CA GLN A 146 -4.49 -7.41 22.02
C GLN A 146 -4.51 -6.56 20.74
N GLN A 147 -5.66 -6.00 20.38
CA GLN A 147 -5.78 -5.08 19.25
C GLN A 147 -4.98 -3.79 19.46
N THR A 148 -5.05 -3.19 20.65
CA THR A 148 -4.30 -1.98 20.99
C THR A 148 -2.81 -2.27 21.03
N GLU A 149 -2.39 -3.36 21.64
CA GLU A 149 -1.01 -3.82 21.68
C GLU A 149 -0.41 -3.93 20.26
N GLN A 150 -1.12 -4.61 19.37
CA GLN A 150 -0.69 -4.77 17.96
C GLN A 150 -0.50 -3.41 17.25
N LYS A 151 -1.46 -2.48 17.42
CA LYS A 151 -1.39 -1.17 16.77
C LYS A 151 -0.27 -0.30 17.34
N VAL A 152 -0.05 -0.34 18.66
CA VAL A 152 1.04 0.38 19.32
C VAL A 152 2.38 -0.20 18.92
N LYS A 153 2.54 -1.54 18.90
CA LYS A 153 3.75 -2.20 18.39
C LYS A 153 4.03 -1.81 16.94
N ALA A 154 3.02 -1.85 16.08
CA ALA A 154 3.19 -1.45 14.68
C ALA A 154 3.56 0.04 14.51
N LYS A 155 3.03 0.92 15.37
CA LYS A 155 3.38 2.34 15.40
C LYS A 155 4.84 2.55 15.82
N LEU A 156 5.27 1.93 16.92
CA LEU A 156 6.64 2.00 17.43
C LEU A 156 7.63 1.43 16.41
N ALA A 157 7.33 0.26 15.85
CA ALA A 157 8.19 -0.35 14.84
C ALA A 157 8.38 0.54 13.61
N ARG A 158 7.37 1.34 13.22
CA ARG A 158 7.53 2.31 12.11
C ARG A 158 8.52 3.43 12.42
N SER A 159 8.59 3.89 13.67
CA SER A 159 9.45 5.00 14.08
C SER A 159 10.85 4.56 14.47
N THR A 160 11.02 3.31 14.92
CA THR A 160 12.29 2.83 15.49
C THR A 160 13.01 1.79 14.64
N GLN A 161 12.27 1.05 13.81
CA GLN A 161 12.84 -0.05 13.03
C GLN A 161 12.38 0.03 11.57
N PRO A 162 13.32 0.07 10.61
CA PRO A 162 12.99 -0.08 9.21
C PRO A 162 12.31 -1.44 8.98
N SER A 163 11.58 -1.57 7.88
CA SER A 163 11.06 -2.84 7.41
C SER A 163 11.18 -2.84 5.90
N THR A 164 12.30 -3.31 5.41
CA THR A 164 12.67 -3.29 3.99
C THR A 164 12.88 -4.70 3.47
N LEU A 165 12.59 -4.92 2.20
CA LEU A 165 12.81 -6.21 1.55
C LEU A 165 14.27 -6.38 1.16
N ARG A 166 14.82 -7.56 1.45
CA ARG A 166 16.13 -8.01 0.96
C ARG A 166 15.92 -8.88 -0.26
N LEU A 167 15.99 -8.27 -1.44
CA LEU A 167 15.74 -8.98 -2.70
C LEU A 167 16.86 -9.96 -3.08
N ASP A 168 18.06 -9.76 -2.57
CA ASP A 168 19.27 -10.56 -2.76
C ASP A 168 19.38 -11.74 -1.79
N ALA A 169 18.61 -11.72 -0.69
CA ALA A 169 18.68 -12.76 0.32
C ALA A 169 18.22 -14.12 -0.23
N LYS A 170 19.04 -15.17 0.02
CA LYS A 170 18.80 -16.52 -0.51
C LYS A 170 17.75 -17.28 0.29
N VAL A 171 16.75 -17.80 -0.40
CA VAL A 171 15.77 -18.77 0.09
C VAL A 171 16.32 -20.17 -0.21
N SER A 172 16.78 -20.89 0.82
CA SER A 172 17.43 -22.20 0.68
C SER A 172 16.51 -23.39 0.94
N GLN A 173 15.50 -23.22 1.81
CA GLN A 173 14.50 -24.25 2.09
C GLN A 173 13.35 -24.15 1.09
N VAL A 174 13.52 -24.75 -0.07
CA VAL A 174 12.62 -24.62 -1.22
C VAL A 174 11.63 -25.78 -1.38
N ALA A 175 11.84 -26.90 -0.65
CA ALA A 175 10.99 -28.08 -0.77
C ALA A 175 9.51 -27.73 -0.52
N GLY A 176 8.65 -28.03 -1.51
CA GLY A 176 7.23 -27.74 -1.45
C GLY A 176 6.85 -26.26 -1.59
N LEU A 177 7.80 -25.35 -1.76
CA LEU A 177 7.51 -23.94 -1.93
C LEU A 177 6.88 -23.67 -3.30
N ARG A 178 5.64 -23.25 -3.29
CA ARG A 178 4.91 -22.85 -4.51
C ARG A 178 4.96 -21.35 -4.66
N ILE A 179 5.23 -20.90 -5.89
CA ILE A 179 5.31 -19.49 -6.26
C ILE A 179 4.34 -19.26 -7.42
N HIS A 180 3.51 -18.23 -7.32
CA HIS A 180 2.67 -17.75 -8.38
C HIS A 180 3.27 -16.49 -9.00
N LEU A 181 3.59 -16.55 -10.26
CA LEU A 181 3.87 -15.36 -11.08
C LEU A 181 2.54 -14.89 -11.64
N ARG A 182 1.98 -13.85 -11.00
CA ARG A 182 0.69 -13.29 -11.41
C ARG A 182 0.89 -12.32 -12.57
N THR A 183 0.03 -12.44 -13.58
CA THR A 183 0.07 -11.60 -14.77
C THR A 183 -1.32 -11.18 -15.23
N ARG A 184 -1.44 -10.36 -16.27
CA ARG A 184 -2.71 -10.10 -16.93
C ARG A 184 -3.15 -11.36 -17.70
N ARG A 185 -4.46 -11.61 -17.72
CA ARG A 185 -5.02 -12.70 -18.54
C ARG A 185 -4.64 -12.50 -20.00
N GLY A 186 -4.17 -13.58 -20.63
CA GLY A 186 -3.68 -13.60 -22.00
C GLY A 186 -2.15 -13.45 -22.11
N LEU A 187 -1.45 -13.10 -21.03
CA LEU A 187 0.03 -12.98 -21.04
C LEU A 187 0.74 -14.18 -20.39
N GLU A 188 0.02 -15.22 -19.99
CA GLU A 188 0.58 -16.35 -19.25
C GLU A 188 1.61 -17.14 -20.08
N ALA A 189 1.41 -17.23 -21.40
CA ALA A 189 2.34 -17.89 -22.29
C ALA A 189 3.70 -17.18 -22.30
N PHE A 190 3.70 -15.84 -22.36
CA PHE A 190 4.94 -15.06 -22.34
C PHE A 190 5.73 -15.27 -21.03
N VAL A 191 5.06 -15.26 -19.85
CA VAL A 191 5.70 -15.52 -18.56
C VAL A 191 6.29 -16.95 -18.51
N ARG A 192 5.56 -17.93 -19.02
CA ARG A 192 6.02 -19.32 -19.11
C ARG A 192 7.24 -19.43 -19.99
N ASP A 193 7.17 -18.90 -21.20
CA ASP A 193 8.20 -19.05 -22.21
C ASP A 193 9.46 -18.28 -21.83
N GLU A 194 9.32 -17.08 -21.25
CA GLU A 194 10.43 -16.32 -20.69
C GLU A 194 11.17 -17.11 -19.59
N LEU A 195 10.43 -17.78 -18.69
CA LEU A 195 11.05 -18.63 -17.65
C LEU A 195 11.77 -19.84 -18.25
N LEU A 196 11.12 -20.55 -19.17
CA LEU A 196 11.67 -21.78 -19.76
C LEU A 196 12.86 -21.54 -20.67
N GLN A 197 12.93 -20.37 -21.29
CA GLN A 197 14.04 -19.95 -22.16
C GLN A 197 15.16 -19.22 -21.40
N HIS A 198 14.91 -18.86 -20.13
CA HIS A 198 15.91 -18.12 -19.35
C HIS A 198 17.12 -19.00 -19.02
N PRO A 199 18.35 -18.56 -19.34
CA PRO A 199 19.55 -19.41 -19.29
C PRO A 199 19.88 -19.99 -17.91
N THR A 200 19.44 -19.36 -16.82
CA THR A 200 19.75 -19.78 -15.45
C THR A 200 18.53 -20.10 -14.58
N LEU A 201 17.34 -19.61 -14.95
CA LEU A 201 16.15 -19.83 -14.12
C LEU A 201 15.39 -21.10 -14.51
N ASN A 202 15.49 -21.56 -15.76
CA ASN A 202 14.88 -22.80 -16.22
C ASN A 202 15.28 -24.01 -15.38
N ASP A 203 16.55 -24.10 -14.95
CA ASP A 203 17.07 -25.20 -14.14
C ASP A 203 16.73 -25.08 -12.64
N ARG A 204 16.43 -23.85 -12.20
CA ARG A 204 16.18 -23.54 -10.78
C ARG A 204 14.70 -23.52 -10.42
N PHE A 205 13.82 -23.49 -11.41
CA PHE A 205 12.38 -23.48 -11.22
C PHE A 205 11.69 -24.47 -12.15
N LYS A 206 10.74 -25.21 -11.59
CA LYS A 206 9.91 -26.14 -12.35
C LYS A 206 8.51 -25.58 -12.52
N LEU A 207 8.00 -25.59 -13.75
CA LEU A 207 6.62 -25.24 -14.07
C LEU A 207 5.68 -26.26 -13.43
N LEU A 208 4.68 -25.80 -12.69
CA LEU A 208 3.63 -26.63 -12.11
C LEU A 208 2.32 -26.53 -12.93
N LYS A 209 1.87 -25.31 -13.23
CA LYS A 209 0.59 -25.06 -13.89
C LYS A 209 0.56 -23.68 -14.51
N VAL A 210 -0.09 -23.59 -15.66
CA VAL A 210 -0.51 -22.31 -16.27
C VAL A 210 -2.03 -22.20 -16.17
N SER A 211 -2.52 -21.10 -15.67
CA SER A 211 -3.95 -20.81 -15.52
C SER A 211 -4.20 -19.32 -15.70
N ALA A 212 -5.45 -18.92 -15.98
CA ALA A 212 -5.80 -17.55 -16.29
C ALA A 212 -5.26 -16.52 -15.28
N GLY A 213 -4.32 -15.70 -15.71
CA GLY A 213 -3.64 -14.66 -14.91
C GLY A 213 -2.58 -15.19 -13.95
N CYS A 214 -2.12 -16.44 -14.12
CA CYS A 214 -1.15 -17.05 -13.20
C CYS A 214 -0.31 -18.15 -13.85
N VAL A 215 1.01 -18.08 -13.66
CA VAL A 215 1.97 -19.16 -13.90
C VAL A 215 2.46 -19.66 -12.55
N ALA A 216 2.11 -20.90 -12.18
CA ALA A 216 2.53 -21.53 -10.93
C ALA A 216 3.83 -22.30 -11.15
N ILE A 217 4.81 -22.05 -10.28
CA ILE A 217 6.13 -22.67 -10.32
C ILE A 217 6.52 -23.16 -8.92
N THR A 218 7.52 -24.02 -8.88
CA THR A 218 8.20 -24.41 -7.63
C THR A 218 9.72 -24.29 -7.82
N ALA A 219 10.42 -23.87 -6.78
CA ALA A 219 11.87 -23.82 -6.81
C ALA A 219 12.46 -25.21 -6.58
N THR A 220 13.49 -25.55 -7.34
CA THR A 220 14.27 -26.81 -7.23
C THR A 220 15.63 -26.58 -6.58
N ALA A 221 16.08 -25.32 -6.57
CA ALA A 221 17.35 -24.90 -5.99
C ALA A 221 17.17 -23.58 -5.22
N SER A 222 18.16 -23.23 -4.40
CA SER A 222 18.20 -21.96 -3.69
C SER A 222 18.13 -20.77 -4.67
N PHE A 223 17.32 -19.78 -4.32
CA PHE A 223 17.11 -18.58 -5.14
C PHE A 223 16.94 -17.33 -4.27
N SER A 224 17.04 -16.17 -4.88
CA SER A 224 16.63 -14.89 -4.29
C SER A 224 15.38 -14.35 -5.01
N VAL A 225 14.66 -13.42 -4.37
CA VAL A 225 13.54 -12.74 -5.03
C VAL A 225 14.05 -11.94 -6.23
N GLY A 226 15.26 -11.38 -6.12
CA GLY A 226 15.93 -10.66 -7.21
C GLY A 226 16.17 -11.53 -8.44
N ASP A 227 16.43 -12.84 -8.27
CA ASP A 227 16.56 -13.75 -9.40
C ASP A 227 15.28 -13.80 -10.24
N LEU A 228 14.11 -13.84 -9.62
CA LEU A 228 12.82 -13.81 -10.33
C LEU A 228 12.54 -12.47 -11.03
N TYR A 229 13.09 -11.38 -10.53
CA TYR A 229 12.98 -10.06 -11.17
C TYR A 229 13.86 -9.91 -12.42
N GLN A 230 14.57 -10.97 -12.86
CA GLN A 230 15.16 -11.03 -14.19
C GLN A 230 14.10 -11.27 -15.28
N LEU A 231 12.96 -11.91 -14.92
CA LEU A 231 11.80 -12.05 -15.81
C LEU A 231 11.02 -10.74 -15.84
N ARG A 232 10.52 -10.34 -17.01
CA ARG A 232 9.91 -9.02 -17.23
C ARG A 232 8.41 -9.04 -17.44
N THR A 233 7.84 -10.17 -17.89
CA THR A 233 6.44 -10.26 -18.35
C THR A 233 5.39 -10.52 -17.28
N PHE A 234 5.79 -10.89 -16.05
CA PHE A 234 4.84 -11.04 -14.94
C PHE A 234 4.57 -9.70 -14.23
N GLY A 235 3.39 -9.60 -13.56
CA GLY A 235 3.02 -8.41 -12.78
C GLY A 235 3.50 -8.45 -11.33
N SER A 236 3.46 -9.61 -10.67
CA SER A 236 3.86 -9.76 -9.28
C SER A 236 4.20 -11.21 -8.90
N ILE A 237 5.11 -11.33 -7.92
CA ILE A 237 5.54 -12.61 -7.35
C ILE A 237 4.71 -12.87 -6.08
N HIS A 238 4.22 -14.10 -5.90
CA HIS A 238 3.46 -14.50 -4.73
C HIS A 238 3.93 -15.86 -4.23
N PHE A 239 4.24 -15.96 -2.93
CA PHE A 239 4.48 -17.21 -2.24
C PHE A 239 3.16 -17.77 -1.75
N VAL A 240 2.80 -18.98 -2.15
CA VAL A 240 1.53 -19.62 -1.76
C VAL A 240 1.67 -20.14 -0.34
N LEU A 241 0.90 -19.58 0.59
CA LEU A 241 0.88 -20.00 1.99
C LEU A 241 -0.03 -21.21 2.21
N GLY A 242 -1.09 -21.31 1.43
CA GLY A 242 -2.05 -22.40 1.50
C GLY A 242 -3.39 -22.02 0.85
N VAL A 243 -4.34 -22.94 0.97
CA VAL A 243 -5.72 -22.76 0.48
C VAL A 243 -6.67 -22.97 1.67
N VAL A 244 -7.58 -22.03 1.89
CA VAL A 244 -8.69 -22.17 2.83
C VAL A 244 -9.89 -22.69 2.06
N PRO A 245 -10.52 -23.82 2.44
CA PRO A 245 -11.67 -24.36 1.74
C PRO A 245 -12.83 -23.37 1.63
N THR A 246 -13.64 -23.52 0.59
CA THR A 246 -14.85 -22.71 0.43
C THR A 246 -15.84 -23.07 1.52
N SER A 247 -16.31 -22.07 2.27
CA SER A 247 -17.41 -22.18 3.21
C SER A 247 -18.38 -21.02 2.99
N LYS A 248 -19.57 -21.11 3.58
CA LYS A 248 -20.57 -20.03 3.54
C LYS A 248 -20.00 -18.73 4.15
N ASP A 249 -19.23 -18.90 5.22
CA ASP A 249 -18.56 -17.81 5.93
C ASP A 249 -17.03 -17.93 5.77
N ILE A 250 -16.34 -16.82 5.92
CA ILE A 250 -14.88 -16.78 5.87
C ILE A 250 -14.34 -17.46 7.13
N ASP A 251 -13.54 -18.51 6.95
CA ASP A 251 -12.84 -19.17 8.05
C ASP A 251 -11.68 -18.31 8.56
N VAL A 252 -12.00 -17.51 9.58
CA VAL A 252 -11.07 -16.58 10.24
C VAL A 252 -9.89 -17.33 10.87
N ALA A 253 -10.14 -18.50 11.48
CA ALA A 253 -9.12 -19.27 12.17
C ALA A 253 -8.12 -19.89 11.18
N ALA A 254 -8.62 -20.46 10.08
CA ALA A 254 -7.77 -21.03 9.04
C ALA A 254 -6.91 -19.95 8.36
N LEU A 255 -7.47 -18.78 8.08
CA LEU A 255 -6.70 -17.66 7.54
C LEU A 255 -5.61 -17.19 8.52
N ALA A 256 -5.96 -17.00 9.78
CA ALA A 256 -5.01 -16.59 10.82
C ALA A 256 -3.86 -17.60 10.98
N LYS A 257 -4.17 -18.91 10.95
CA LYS A 257 -3.19 -20.00 11.00
C LYS A 257 -2.21 -19.96 9.83
N LEU A 258 -2.67 -19.68 8.61
CA LEU A 258 -1.79 -19.55 7.44
C LEU A 258 -0.91 -18.30 7.54
N ILE A 259 -1.45 -17.18 8.00
CA ILE A 259 -0.69 -15.94 8.23
C ILE A 259 0.42 -16.16 9.26
N ALA A 260 0.10 -16.83 10.37
CA ALA A 260 1.05 -17.13 11.45
C ALA A 260 1.89 -18.40 11.19
N SER A 261 1.80 -19.04 10.02
CA SER A 261 2.46 -20.32 9.75
C SER A 261 4.00 -20.20 9.76
N PRO A 262 4.71 -21.30 10.07
CA PRO A 262 6.17 -21.34 10.01
C PRO A 262 6.71 -20.93 8.63
N LEU A 263 5.99 -21.24 7.54
CA LEU A 263 6.35 -20.82 6.19
C LEU A 263 6.36 -19.30 6.06
N THR A 264 5.27 -18.65 6.50
CA THR A 264 5.15 -17.18 6.46
C THR A 264 6.25 -16.52 7.30
N GLN A 265 6.44 -16.99 8.53
CA GLN A 265 7.46 -16.47 9.42
C GLN A 265 8.86 -16.59 8.81
N ARG A 266 9.19 -17.75 8.27
CA ARG A 266 10.49 -18.04 7.64
C ARG A 266 10.74 -17.11 6.45
N ILE A 267 9.77 -16.95 5.53
CA ILE A 267 9.94 -16.10 4.36
C ILE A 267 10.07 -14.65 4.80
N CYS A 268 9.17 -14.16 5.65
CA CYS A 268 9.18 -12.77 6.10
C CYS A 268 10.46 -12.43 6.87
N SER A 269 10.90 -13.24 7.83
CA SER A 269 12.12 -12.96 8.61
C SER A 269 13.38 -13.06 7.76
N LYS A 270 13.45 -14.01 6.83
CA LYS A 270 14.63 -14.19 5.96
C LYS A 270 14.77 -13.04 4.95
N LEU A 271 13.66 -12.58 4.41
CA LEU A 271 13.62 -11.60 3.30
C LEU A 271 13.30 -10.17 3.77
N THR A 272 13.27 -9.91 5.09
CA THR A 272 13.06 -8.56 5.63
C THR A 272 14.24 -8.14 6.47
N ASP A 273 14.69 -6.92 6.28
CA ASP A 273 15.54 -6.21 7.22
C ASP A 273 14.67 -5.45 8.21
N GLY A 274 14.91 -5.67 9.51
CA GLY A 274 14.08 -5.15 10.59
C GLY A 274 12.82 -5.97 10.86
N GLN A 275 11.81 -5.33 11.48
CA GLN A 275 10.57 -5.96 11.94
C GLN A 275 9.68 -6.37 10.77
N PRO A 276 9.37 -7.67 10.57
CA PRO A 276 8.45 -8.10 9.51
C PRO A 276 7.06 -7.52 9.70
N ARG A 277 6.53 -6.92 8.64
CA ARG A 277 5.20 -6.30 8.62
C ARG A 277 4.44 -6.70 7.37
N TYR A 278 3.14 -6.92 7.50
CA TYR A 278 2.28 -7.28 6.39
C TYR A 278 1.02 -6.41 6.33
N ARG A 279 0.40 -6.35 5.15
CA ARG A 279 -0.93 -5.80 4.92
C ARG A 279 -1.86 -6.91 4.43
N LEU A 280 -2.96 -7.16 5.13
CA LEU A 280 -3.99 -8.11 4.68
C LEU A 280 -4.91 -7.46 3.63
N LYS A 281 -5.19 -8.18 2.54
CA LYS A 281 -6.11 -7.73 1.49
C LYS A 281 -6.93 -8.88 0.93
N PHE A 282 -8.25 -8.73 0.91
CA PHE A 282 -9.16 -9.63 0.24
C PHE A 282 -9.34 -9.16 -1.22
N MET A 283 -8.97 -10.00 -2.17
CA MET A 283 -8.95 -9.68 -3.59
C MET A 283 -10.31 -10.01 -4.22
N ARG A 284 -10.94 -9.02 -4.88
CA ARG A 284 -12.22 -9.22 -5.60
C ARG A 284 -13.36 -9.78 -4.75
N ALA A 285 -13.28 -9.65 -3.43
CA ALA A 285 -14.32 -10.10 -2.50
C ALA A 285 -14.75 -8.96 -1.59
N LYS A 286 -16.05 -8.83 -1.38
CA LYS A 286 -16.60 -8.05 -0.28
C LYS A 286 -16.65 -8.96 0.94
N VAL A 287 -15.99 -8.56 2.01
CA VAL A 287 -15.99 -9.30 3.28
C VAL A 287 -16.83 -8.55 4.31
N PRO A 288 -17.51 -9.25 5.24
CA PRO A 288 -18.27 -8.62 6.31
C PRO A 288 -17.39 -7.66 7.11
N TYR A 289 -18.04 -6.63 7.67
CA TYR A 289 -17.34 -5.67 8.54
C TYR A 289 -16.72 -6.40 9.74
N GLY A 290 -15.48 -6.05 10.06
CA GLY A 290 -14.75 -6.68 11.18
C GLY A 290 -13.99 -7.96 10.84
N THR A 291 -14.32 -8.67 9.76
CA THR A 291 -13.65 -9.95 9.39
C THR A 291 -12.14 -9.79 9.26
N ALA A 292 -11.67 -8.79 8.54
CA ALA A 292 -10.24 -8.55 8.39
C ALA A 292 -9.55 -8.30 9.75
N GLN A 293 -10.20 -7.57 10.65
CA GLN A 293 -9.68 -7.31 11.98
C GLN A 293 -9.64 -8.58 12.84
N ALA A 294 -10.66 -9.43 12.75
CA ALA A 294 -10.69 -10.70 13.46
C ALA A 294 -9.55 -11.63 13.02
N VAL A 295 -9.31 -11.74 11.70
CA VAL A 295 -8.17 -12.50 11.16
C VAL A 295 -6.84 -11.94 11.68
N ILE A 296 -6.66 -10.62 11.64
CA ILE A 296 -5.44 -9.96 12.08
C ILE A 296 -5.20 -10.19 13.58
N ASN A 297 -6.22 -10.09 14.42
CA ASN A 297 -6.11 -10.31 15.86
C ASN A 297 -5.72 -11.76 16.18
N GLN A 298 -6.36 -12.73 15.54
CA GLN A 298 -6.02 -14.14 15.74
C GLN A 298 -4.63 -14.50 15.19
N ALA A 299 -4.21 -13.90 14.08
CA ALA A 299 -2.86 -14.09 13.56
C ALA A 299 -1.81 -13.49 14.50
N PHE A 300 -2.05 -12.32 15.05
CA PHE A 300 -1.17 -11.67 16.02
C PHE A 300 -1.06 -12.49 17.33
N ALA A 301 -2.17 -13.07 17.81
CA ALA A 301 -2.15 -13.97 18.97
C ALA A 301 -1.22 -15.17 18.76
N GLN A 302 -1.14 -15.71 17.55
CA GLN A 302 -0.32 -16.86 17.20
C GLN A 302 1.13 -16.47 16.84
N CYS A 303 1.35 -15.27 16.32
CA CYS A 303 2.67 -14.77 15.89
C CYS A 303 2.78 -13.26 16.13
N PRO A 304 3.12 -12.81 17.37
CA PRO A 304 3.25 -11.40 17.72
C PRO A 304 4.38 -10.66 17.00
N ASP A 305 5.35 -11.41 16.45
CA ASP A 305 6.50 -10.85 15.74
C ASP A 305 6.19 -10.51 14.27
N LEU A 306 5.02 -10.88 13.76
CA LEU A 306 4.58 -10.51 12.42
C LEU A 306 3.44 -9.48 12.50
N LEU A 307 3.79 -8.21 12.37
CA LEU A 307 2.87 -7.11 12.61
C LEU A 307 2.01 -6.76 11.40
N ASN A 308 0.71 -6.53 11.62
CA ASN A 308 -0.13 -5.92 10.58
C ASN A 308 0.12 -4.40 10.52
N ASP A 309 0.55 -3.91 9.36
CA ASP A 309 0.74 -2.49 9.08
C ASP A 309 0.19 -2.12 7.69
N PRO A 310 -1.07 -1.65 7.60
CA PRO A 310 -1.67 -1.30 6.31
C PRO A 310 -0.94 -0.19 5.55
N ARG A 311 -0.13 0.64 6.24
CA ARG A 311 0.52 1.82 5.66
C ARG A 311 1.86 1.52 5.02
N GLN A 312 2.77 0.90 5.78
CA GLN A 312 4.18 0.79 5.41
C GLN A 312 4.72 -0.65 5.38
N ALA A 313 3.82 -1.65 5.38
CA ALA A 313 4.27 -3.03 5.31
C ALA A 313 4.99 -3.33 3.99
N PRO A 314 6.18 -3.96 4.00
CA PRO A 314 6.85 -4.43 2.80
C PRO A 314 6.19 -5.67 2.20
N TRP A 315 5.33 -6.34 2.95
CA TRP A 315 4.58 -7.50 2.51
C TRP A 315 3.10 -7.23 2.37
N ALA A 316 2.45 -7.93 1.44
CA ALA A 316 1.01 -8.06 1.39
C ALA A 316 0.63 -9.54 1.51
N ILE A 317 -0.41 -9.85 2.29
CA ILE A 317 -1.06 -11.15 2.26
C ILE A 317 -2.37 -10.94 1.52
N ASP A 318 -2.41 -11.47 0.31
CA ASP A 318 -3.52 -11.35 -0.62
C ASP A 318 -4.35 -12.65 -0.56
N VAL A 319 -5.66 -12.54 -0.29
CA VAL A 319 -6.60 -13.67 -0.25
C VAL A 319 -7.40 -13.65 -1.54
N TYR A 320 -7.19 -14.66 -2.40
CA TYR A 320 -7.85 -14.79 -3.69
C TYR A 320 -8.99 -15.83 -3.61
N PRO A 321 -10.24 -15.43 -3.78
CA PRO A 321 -11.32 -16.41 -3.89
C PRO A 321 -11.18 -17.20 -5.20
N GLU A 322 -11.23 -18.51 -5.09
CA GLU A 322 -11.17 -19.48 -6.19
C GLU A 322 -12.38 -20.41 -6.14
N LYS A 323 -12.56 -21.27 -7.15
CA LYS A 323 -13.73 -22.18 -7.23
C LYS A 323 -13.78 -23.19 -6.07
N ILE A 324 -12.64 -23.65 -5.56
CA ILE A 324 -12.52 -24.72 -4.56
C ILE A 324 -12.07 -24.18 -3.19
N GLY A 325 -11.93 -22.86 -3.04
CA GLY A 325 -11.45 -22.25 -1.81
C GLY A 325 -10.92 -20.85 -2.02
N SER A 326 -10.10 -20.39 -1.07
CA SER A 326 -9.39 -19.13 -1.19
C SER A 326 -7.89 -19.39 -1.10
N SER A 327 -7.16 -19.04 -2.15
CA SER A 327 -5.69 -19.05 -2.12
C SER A 327 -5.19 -17.90 -1.26
N VAL A 328 -4.31 -18.20 -0.31
CA VAL A 328 -3.67 -17.21 0.57
C VAL A 328 -2.23 -17.08 0.14
N GLU A 329 -1.84 -15.89 -0.28
CA GLU A 329 -0.57 -15.64 -0.95
C GLU A 329 0.18 -14.47 -0.31
N LEU A 330 1.45 -14.66 -0.04
CA LEU A 330 2.37 -13.64 0.48
C LEU A 330 3.12 -12.98 -0.68
N ARG A 331 2.95 -11.68 -0.84
CA ARG A 331 3.54 -10.90 -1.92
C ARG A 331 4.49 -9.83 -1.42
N PRO A 332 5.75 -9.75 -1.92
CA PRO A 332 6.63 -8.63 -1.67
C PRO A 332 6.07 -7.35 -2.34
N ARG A 333 6.07 -6.25 -1.62
CA ARG A 333 5.64 -4.93 -2.10
C ARG A 333 6.87 -4.10 -2.45
N VAL A 334 7.47 -4.44 -3.58
CA VAL A 334 8.67 -3.75 -4.08
C VAL A 334 8.25 -2.47 -4.81
N SER A 335 8.83 -1.35 -4.42
CA SER A 335 8.58 -0.06 -5.08
C SER A 335 9.82 0.85 -4.88
N PRO A 336 10.42 1.36 -5.96
CA PRO A 336 10.08 1.07 -7.36
C PRO A 336 10.36 -0.39 -7.75
N ASP A 337 9.70 -0.86 -8.82
CA ASP A 337 9.96 -2.19 -9.37
C ASP A 337 11.36 -2.21 -10.00
N PRO A 338 12.27 -3.11 -9.57
CA PRO A 338 13.67 -3.07 -10.01
C PRO A 338 13.85 -3.36 -11.50
N ARG A 339 12.87 -3.97 -12.17
CA ARG A 339 12.91 -4.24 -13.60
C ARG A 339 12.74 -2.98 -14.45
N PHE A 340 12.05 -1.99 -13.91
CA PHE A 340 11.57 -0.82 -14.65
C PHE A 340 12.04 0.51 -14.04
N VAL A 341 13.22 0.49 -13.41
CA VAL A 341 13.81 1.70 -12.77
C VAL A 341 14.19 2.78 -13.79
N TYR A 342 14.30 2.44 -15.07
CA TYR A 342 14.48 3.39 -16.16
C TYR A 342 13.30 4.35 -16.32
N ARG A 343 12.12 3.98 -15.86
CA ARG A 343 10.92 4.82 -15.91
C ARG A 343 11.05 5.98 -14.91
N ALA A 344 11.69 7.05 -15.37
CA ALA A 344 11.91 8.26 -14.56
C ALA A 344 10.62 9.05 -14.38
N ASP A 345 9.83 9.15 -15.46
CA ASP A 345 8.52 9.81 -15.49
C ASP A 345 7.55 9.06 -16.41
N ASP A 346 6.29 9.47 -16.41
CA ASP A 346 5.22 8.77 -17.09
C ASP A 346 4.17 9.72 -17.67
N VAL A 347 3.43 9.21 -18.66
CA VAL A 347 2.28 9.89 -19.24
C VAL A 347 0.96 9.23 -18.82
N PRO A 348 -0.15 9.98 -18.81
CA PRO A 348 -1.47 9.38 -18.59
C PRO A 348 -1.75 8.27 -19.61
N ALA A 349 -2.29 7.14 -19.11
CA ALA A 349 -2.61 5.95 -19.92
C ALA A 349 -1.42 5.23 -20.57
N SER A 350 -0.20 5.46 -20.13
CA SER A 350 0.99 4.70 -20.51
C SER A 350 0.79 3.18 -20.39
N THR A 351 1.47 2.45 -21.25
CA THR A 351 1.47 0.98 -21.22
C THR A 351 2.02 0.45 -19.91
N HIS A 352 1.38 -0.60 -19.40
CA HIS A 352 1.89 -1.29 -18.21
C HIS A 352 3.19 -2.04 -18.58
N PRO A 353 4.32 -1.83 -17.86
CA PRO A 353 5.62 -2.35 -18.27
C PRO A 353 5.68 -3.85 -18.63
N PRO A 354 5.08 -4.79 -17.86
CA PRO A 354 5.01 -6.19 -18.25
C PRO A 354 4.26 -6.46 -19.57
N LEU A 355 3.35 -5.56 -19.98
CA LEU A 355 2.70 -5.66 -21.28
C LEU A 355 3.63 -5.22 -22.39
N ALA A 356 4.37 -4.12 -22.20
CA ALA A 356 5.39 -3.68 -23.16
C ALA A 356 6.46 -4.77 -23.37
N ALA A 357 6.91 -5.42 -22.28
CA ALA A 357 7.84 -6.55 -22.35
C ALA A 357 7.25 -7.73 -23.15
N ALA A 358 5.98 -8.07 -22.92
CA ALA A 358 5.32 -9.13 -23.69
C ALA A 358 5.13 -8.77 -25.18
N MET A 359 4.86 -7.51 -25.49
CA MET A 359 4.80 -7.02 -26.89
C MET A 359 6.17 -7.12 -27.56
N ALA A 360 7.24 -6.76 -26.87
CA ALA A 360 8.60 -6.91 -27.37
C ALA A 360 8.96 -8.37 -27.66
N GLN A 361 8.61 -9.30 -26.75
CA GLN A 361 8.80 -10.73 -26.98
C GLN A 361 7.96 -11.27 -28.15
N LEU A 362 6.72 -10.78 -28.32
CA LEU A 362 5.87 -11.14 -29.44
C LEU A 362 6.45 -10.71 -30.78
N ALA A 363 7.07 -9.52 -30.83
CA ALA A 363 7.73 -9.04 -32.02
C ALA A 363 8.97 -9.90 -32.40
N GLY A 364 9.56 -10.56 -31.40
CA GLY A 364 10.77 -11.35 -31.56
C GLY A 364 12.04 -10.51 -31.65
N GLN A 365 13.13 -11.12 -32.08
CA GLN A 365 14.45 -10.49 -32.24
C GLN A 365 14.97 -10.70 -33.66
N THR A 366 15.36 -9.60 -34.27
CA THR A 366 16.01 -9.60 -35.60
C THR A 366 17.21 -8.67 -35.53
N ASP A 367 18.31 -9.00 -36.21
CA ASP A 367 19.50 -8.16 -36.23
C ASP A 367 19.34 -6.94 -37.16
N ASN A 368 19.98 -5.85 -36.79
CA ASN A 368 19.97 -4.57 -37.50
C ASN A 368 18.57 -3.95 -37.68
N GLU A 369 17.70 -4.15 -36.69
CA GLU A 369 16.33 -3.70 -36.73
C GLU A 369 16.21 -2.20 -36.57
N VAL A 370 15.37 -1.55 -37.38
CA VAL A 370 14.94 -0.17 -37.25
C VAL A 370 13.51 -0.21 -36.67
N VAL A 371 13.35 0.27 -35.40
CA VAL A 371 12.10 0.20 -34.67
C VAL A 371 11.49 1.58 -34.55
N TRP A 372 10.22 1.71 -34.89
CA TRP A 372 9.46 2.93 -34.75
C TRP A 372 8.22 2.74 -33.87
N ASP A 373 7.98 3.71 -32.95
CA ASP A 373 6.73 3.88 -32.25
C ASP A 373 6.14 5.26 -32.56
N PRO A 374 5.06 5.34 -33.37
CA PRO A 374 4.39 6.59 -33.73
C PRO A 374 3.55 7.20 -32.61
N PHE A 375 3.32 6.51 -31.51
CA PHE A 375 2.58 6.95 -30.34
C PHE A 375 3.36 6.59 -29.06
N CYS A 376 4.62 6.98 -29.02
CA CYS A 376 5.61 6.45 -28.08
C CYS A 376 5.29 6.71 -26.60
N GLY A 377 4.47 7.72 -26.30
CA GLY A 377 4.11 8.05 -24.91
C GLY A 377 5.34 8.21 -24.03
N SER A 378 5.56 7.30 -23.09
CA SER A 378 6.75 7.27 -22.23
C SER A 378 7.87 6.35 -22.73
N GLY A 379 7.77 5.78 -23.93
CA GLY A 379 8.82 5.03 -24.64
C GLY A 379 9.00 3.57 -24.19
N LEU A 380 8.05 3.00 -23.43
CA LEU A 380 8.24 1.68 -22.81
C LEU A 380 8.40 0.55 -23.83
N GLU A 381 7.60 0.54 -24.89
CA GLU A 381 7.64 -0.46 -25.95
C GLU A 381 9.01 -0.50 -26.62
N LEU A 382 9.55 0.67 -26.93
CA LEU A 382 10.87 0.82 -27.55
C LEU A 382 11.98 0.35 -26.61
N ILE A 383 11.91 0.71 -25.32
CA ILE A 383 12.87 0.28 -24.30
C ILE A 383 12.85 -1.24 -24.15
N GLU A 384 11.68 -1.83 -23.93
CA GLU A 384 11.57 -3.28 -23.75
C GLU A 384 12.03 -4.05 -25.00
N ARG A 385 11.76 -3.51 -26.20
CA ARG A 385 12.26 -4.12 -27.43
C ARG A 385 13.78 -4.03 -27.55
N SER A 386 14.37 -2.89 -27.20
CA SER A 386 15.83 -2.70 -27.27
C SER A 386 16.60 -3.61 -26.30
N LEU A 387 16.01 -3.92 -25.15
CA LEU A 387 16.59 -4.82 -24.14
C LEU A 387 16.72 -6.27 -24.64
N LEU A 388 15.97 -6.68 -25.66
CA LEU A 388 16.13 -7.98 -26.30
C LEU A 388 17.34 -8.03 -27.24
N GLY A 389 17.93 -6.88 -27.61
CA GLY A 389 19.05 -6.77 -28.54
C GLY A 389 18.62 -6.74 -30.00
N GLY A 390 19.62 -6.64 -30.91
CA GLY A 390 19.42 -6.63 -32.38
C GLY A 390 18.90 -5.31 -32.96
N VAL A 391 18.60 -4.30 -32.15
CA VAL A 391 18.10 -3.00 -32.60
C VAL A 391 19.25 -2.11 -33.03
N GLN A 392 19.21 -1.62 -34.29
CA GLN A 392 20.17 -0.66 -34.87
C GLN A 392 19.71 0.78 -34.63
N ALA A 393 18.42 1.05 -34.82
CA ALA A 393 17.87 2.40 -34.66
C ALA A 393 16.50 2.38 -34.00
N ILE A 394 16.23 3.38 -33.17
CA ILE A 394 14.95 3.63 -32.48
C ILE A 394 14.46 5.01 -32.92
N ILE A 395 13.21 5.05 -33.39
CA ILE A 395 12.51 6.27 -33.73
C ILE A 395 11.29 6.36 -32.83
N ALA A 396 11.27 7.37 -31.94
CA ALA A 396 10.16 7.62 -31.02
C ALA A 396 9.43 8.89 -31.46
N SER A 397 8.15 8.79 -31.78
CA SER A 397 7.36 9.98 -32.08
C SER A 397 6.03 9.99 -31.32
N ASP A 398 5.57 11.18 -30.99
CA ASP A 398 4.28 11.43 -30.35
C ASP A 398 3.83 12.85 -30.71
N ILE A 399 2.52 13.07 -30.80
CA ILE A 399 1.98 14.40 -31.04
C ILE A 399 2.23 15.36 -29.86
N ALA A 400 2.40 14.82 -28.64
CA ALA A 400 2.61 15.59 -27.41
C ALA A 400 4.12 15.79 -27.14
N PRO A 401 4.69 17.02 -27.27
CA PRO A 401 6.11 17.27 -27.03
C PRO A 401 6.59 16.78 -25.65
N LYS A 402 5.74 16.89 -24.62
CA LYS A 402 6.05 16.41 -23.27
C LYS A 402 6.20 14.88 -23.21
N ALA A 403 5.42 14.13 -23.99
CA ALA A 403 5.56 12.68 -24.08
C ALA A 403 6.89 12.30 -24.69
N VAL A 404 7.29 12.97 -25.78
CA VAL A 404 8.57 12.78 -26.45
C VAL A 404 9.75 13.06 -25.51
N GLU A 405 9.69 14.12 -24.72
CA GLU A 405 10.71 14.44 -23.72
C GLU A 405 10.82 13.33 -22.65
N ILE A 406 9.69 12.84 -22.14
CA ILE A 406 9.66 11.74 -21.17
C ILE A 406 10.24 10.46 -21.80
N ALA A 407 9.86 10.12 -23.04
CA ALA A 407 10.39 8.97 -23.76
C ALA A 407 11.92 9.05 -23.90
N ARG A 408 12.44 10.21 -24.30
CA ARG A 408 13.89 10.46 -24.42
C ARG A 408 14.60 10.23 -23.09
N LEU A 409 14.10 10.80 -22.00
CA LEU A 409 14.69 10.63 -20.65
C LEU A 409 14.66 9.18 -20.19
N ASN A 410 13.56 8.46 -20.46
CA ASN A 410 13.44 7.06 -20.10
C ASN A 410 14.36 6.16 -20.92
N LEU A 411 14.49 6.39 -22.25
CA LEU A 411 15.43 5.69 -23.14
C LEU A 411 16.88 5.91 -22.70
N GLU A 412 17.24 7.14 -22.38
CA GLU A 412 18.56 7.48 -21.85
C GLU A 412 18.84 6.75 -20.54
N LYS A 413 17.91 6.80 -19.60
CA LYS A 413 18.03 6.12 -18.30
C LYS A 413 18.03 4.59 -18.41
N ALA A 414 17.39 4.04 -19.43
CA ALA A 414 17.45 2.61 -19.74
C ALA A 414 18.83 2.15 -20.25
N GLY A 415 19.72 3.10 -20.56
CA GLY A 415 21.05 2.80 -21.08
C GLY A 415 21.03 2.20 -22.50
N VAL A 416 20.10 2.64 -23.34
CA VAL A 416 20.03 2.22 -24.73
C VAL A 416 21.18 2.88 -25.50
N THR A 417 22.34 2.22 -25.53
CA THR A 417 23.58 2.72 -26.14
C THR A 417 23.95 2.02 -27.43
N ASN A 418 23.34 0.86 -27.71
CA ASN A 418 23.68 0.02 -28.89
C ASN A 418 22.85 0.35 -30.12
N ALA A 419 21.98 1.35 -30.05
CA ALA A 419 21.13 1.81 -31.12
C ALA A 419 21.21 3.33 -31.24
N SER A 420 21.08 3.85 -32.47
CA SER A 420 20.81 5.28 -32.64
C SER A 420 19.40 5.59 -32.19
N VAL A 421 19.20 6.66 -31.40
CA VAL A 421 17.90 7.07 -30.90
C VAL A 421 17.55 8.45 -31.40
N SER A 422 16.41 8.56 -32.08
CA SER A 422 15.82 9.84 -32.46
C SER A 422 14.43 10.00 -31.90
N THR A 423 14.06 11.25 -31.54
CA THR A 423 12.79 11.56 -30.89
C THR A 423 12.15 12.78 -31.56
N HIS A 424 10.86 12.66 -31.93
CA HIS A 424 10.17 13.68 -32.75
C HIS A 424 8.78 14.01 -32.16
N ALA A 425 8.51 15.28 -31.93
CA ALA A 425 7.17 15.78 -31.66
C ALA A 425 6.44 15.97 -32.98
N CYS A 426 5.67 14.99 -33.42
CA CYS A 426 5.05 14.96 -34.76
C CYS A 426 3.71 14.19 -34.70
N ASP A 427 2.73 14.68 -35.46
CA ASP A 427 1.54 13.90 -35.77
C ASP A 427 1.94 12.76 -36.72
N PHE A 428 1.57 11.50 -36.39
CA PHE A 428 1.94 10.34 -37.22
C PHE A 428 1.44 10.46 -38.68
N ARG A 429 0.37 11.24 -38.91
CA ARG A 429 -0.14 11.56 -40.28
C ARG A 429 0.83 12.36 -41.11
N GLU A 430 1.76 13.06 -40.45
CA GLU A 430 2.80 13.87 -41.04
C GLU A 430 4.20 13.21 -40.94
N HIS A 431 4.21 11.88 -40.81
CA HIS A 431 5.46 11.09 -40.61
C HIS A 431 6.52 11.35 -41.68
N GLN A 432 6.15 11.79 -42.89
CA GLN A 432 7.08 12.19 -43.95
C GLN A 432 8.01 13.35 -43.54
N ASN A 433 7.67 14.08 -42.49
CA ASN A 433 8.48 15.14 -41.90
C ASN A 433 9.55 14.64 -40.95
N ILE A 434 9.56 13.33 -40.63
CA ILE A 434 10.55 12.70 -39.74
C ILE A 434 11.77 12.30 -40.64
N GLU A 435 12.80 13.10 -40.58
CA GLU A 435 14.03 12.92 -41.46
C GLU A 435 14.71 11.57 -41.18
N ASP A 436 14.64 11.04 -39.97
CA ASP A 436 15.29 9.80 -39.56
C ASP A 436 14.53 8.53 -39.98
N LEU A 437 13.31 8.65 -40.53
CA LEU A 437 12.61 7.51 -41.09
C LEU A 437 13.28 7.08 -42.40
N PRO A 438 13.83 5.84 -42.47
CA PRO A 438 14.55 5.41 -43.65
C PRO A 438 13.63 5.28 -44.90
N ALA A 439 14.09 5.69 -46.05
CA ALA A 439 13.35 5.61 -47.32
C ALA A 439 12.91 4.17 -47.68
N GLY A 440 13.63 3.16 -47.17
CA GLY A 440 13.30 1.73 -47.30
C GLY A 440 12.25 1.24 -46.29
N GLY A 441 11.76 2.08 -45.41
CA GLY A 441 10.81 1.75 -44.35
C GLY A 441 11.49 1.24 -43.08
N VAL A 442 10.69 1.03 -42.03
CA VAL A 442 11.12 0.47 -40.74
C VAL A 442 10.94 -1.04 -40.70
N SER A 443 11.80 -1.75 -39.95
CA SER A 443 11.73 -3.20 -39.82
C SER A 443 10.58 -3.61 -38.87
N LEU A 444 10.35 -2.80 -37.84
CA LEU A 444 9.33 -3.06 -36.83
C LEU A 444 8.60 -1.78 -36.42
N MET A 445 7.30 -1.83 -36.39
CA MET A 445 6.47 -0.86 -35.69
C MET A 445 5.88 -1.53 -34.43
N ILE A 446 6.20 -0.99 -33.24
CA ILE A 446 5.70 -1.50 -31.96
C ILE A 446 5.05 -0.35 -31.21
N THR A 447 3.73 -0.40 -30.97
CA THR A 447 2.99 0.75 -30.48
C THR A 447 1.72 0.37 -29.74
N ASN A 448 1.27 1.25 -28.83
CA ASN A 448 -0.03 1.19 -28.17
C ASN A 448 -0.81 2.48 -28.46
N PRO A 449 -1.50 2.57 -29.62
CA PRO A 449 -2.17 3.78 -30.07
C PRO A 449 -3.32 4.20 -29.16
N PRO A 450 -3.70 5.49 -29.12
CA PRO A 450 -4.82 6.00 -28.34
C PRO A 450 -6.16 5.44 -28.84
N LEU A 451 -6.90 4.73 -27.97
CA LEU A 451 -8.18 4.10 -28.31
C LEU A 451 -9.40 5.00 -27.99
N GLY A 452 -9.20 6.28 -27.71
CA GLY A 452 -10.27 7.25 -27.42
C GLY A 452 -11.00 7.11 -26.07
N ARG A 453 -10.74 6.03 -25.31
CA ARG A 453 -11.43 5.80 -24.02
C ARG A 453 -10.77 6.50 -22.82
N ARG A 454 -9.48 6.71 -22.86
CA ARG A 454 -8.68 7.30 -21.75
C ARG A 454 -7.96 8.58 -22.13
N VAL A 455 -7.71 8.77 -23.40
CA VAL A 455 -7.11 9.97 -23.98
C VAL A 455 -8.12 10.51 -24.99
N ARG A 456 -8.43 11.80 -24.92
CA ARG A 456 -9.21 12.46 -25.98
C ARG A 456 -8.33 12.48 -27.23
N VAL A 457 -8.79 11.86 -28.30
CA VAL A 457 -8.19 12.01 -29.61
C VAL A 457 -8.66 13.38 -30.10
N ALA A 458 -7.72 14.24 -30.46
CA ALA A 458 -8.07 15.47 -31.19
C ALA A 458 -8.62 15.06 -32.55
N ASP A 459 -9.73 15.70 -32.97
CA ASP A 459 -10.39 15.47 -34.26
C ASP A 459 -9.48 15.83 -35.42
#